data_1124adde5d102e509175b5829cb381c9
#
_entry.id   1124adde5d102e509175b5829cb381c9
#
_cell.length_a   1.000
_cell.length_b   1.000
_cell.length_c   1.000
_cell.angle_alpha   90.00
_cell.angle_beta   90.00
_cell.angle_gamma   90.00
#
_symmetry.space_group_name_H-M   'P 1'
#
loop_
_entity.id
_entity.type
_entity.pdbx_description
1 polymer ?
#
loop_
_entity_poly.entity_id
_entity_poly.type
_entity_poly.pdbx_seq_one_letter_code
_entity_poly.pdbx_strand_id
1 'polypeptide(L)'
;MVKNNLKLKIAILALSIYVASNSVISGTLVFMQKDLGLSITNAEMMITLSSITSIIAILLNEKITQKIGMKKCVIIGLILVGLSSILPVISKTYPAIFISRLMMGAGVGLFNGHSANYINVFFSGDEANSLHGIRISWEFIGQILLLFLAGLFIKIHWTYAFLVYSFAFVILINFIKNIPEVDIAKEEDEDGEKFRLNKQIFFYVIFAAVIIMNNTAISVRFPNIATLAKGMDAEISMYMLILPISGMIFGFMFGMINRALREKTIFLGLIIYIIFNTILAIFGYNMYIYLISMVFIAFSQSLCTPYLFAEVARFIRGSKARIANNLIFIGCNLGGFVAPFFLKSVNSLFSTDSLIFAFSAFSLIYAIMLVINFYEYKKVASQVAYEN
;
A
#
# COMPACT_ATOMS: atom_id res chain seq x y z
N MET A 1 30.09 12.26 -13.56
CA MET A 1 30.49 12.28 -12.13
C MET A 1 29.36 11.99 -11.13
N VAL A 2 28.13 11.65 -11.53
CA VAL A 2 26.99 11.40 -10.63
C VAL A 2 26.83 9.92 -10.28
N LYS A 3 27.39 9.00 -11.05
CA LYS A 3 27.11 7.56 -11.02
C LYS A 3 27.43 6.80 -9.72
N ASN A 4 28.17 7.34 -8.77
CA ASN A 4 28.53 6.59 -7.54
C ASN A 4 28.30 7.40 -6.25
N ASN A 5 27.31 8.29 -6.23
CA ASN A 5 27.02 9.10 -5.06
C ASN A 5 26.02 8.38 -4.14
N LEU A 6 26.53 7.70 -3.10
CA LEU A 6 25.72 7.00 -2.09
C LEU A 6 24.68 7.94 -1.47
N LYS A 7 25.01 9.23 -1.26
CA LYS A 7 24.09 10.22 -0.70
C LYS A 7 22.88 10.46 -1.62
N LEU A 8 23.12 10.51 -2.94
CA LEU A 8 22.06 10.62 -3.94
C LEU A 8 21.14 9.41 -3.92
N LYS A 9 21.71 8.20 -3.90
CA LYS A 9 20.93 6.94 -3.83
C LYS A 9 20.06 6.90 -2.56
N ILE A 10 20.64 7.21 -1.40
CA ILE A 10 19.91 7.25 -0.13
C ILE A 10 18.79 8.31 -0.17
N ALA A 11 19.05 9.50 -0.74
CA ALA A 11 18.04 10.56 -0.82
C ALA A 11 16.84 10.16 -1.69
N ILE A 12 17.07 9.45 -2.80
CA ILE A 12 16.01 8.93 -3.67
C ILE A 12 15.23 7.80 -3.00
N LEU A 13 15.95 6.81 -2.43
CA LEU A 13 15.35 5.64 -1.81
C LEU A 13 14.54 5.99 -0.55
N ALA A 14 14.98 7.00 0.21
CA ALA A 14 14.29 7.45 1.41
C ALA A 14 12.85 7.95 1.14
N LEU A 15 12.55 8.43 -0.07
CA LEU A 15 11.18 8.79 -0.45
C LEU A 15 10.20 7.61 -0.33
N SER A 16 10.69 6.39 -0.50
CA SER A 16 9.87 5.18 -0.46
C SER A 16 9.43 4.77 0.95
N ILE A 17 10.05 5.31 2.01
CA ILE A 17 9.71 5.01 3.41
C ILE A 17 8.22 5.25 3.71
N TYR A 18 7.61 6.26 3.09
CA TYR A 18 6.21 6.62 3.37
C TYR A 18 5.18 6.00 2.43
N VAL A 19 5.59 5.32 1.38
CA VAL A 19 4.66 4.76 0.36
C VAL A 19 3.63 3.81 0.99
N ALA A 20 4.05 2.96 1.92
CA ALA A 20 3.19 2.00 2.61
C ALA A 20 2.76 2.44 4.03
N SER A 21 2.83 3.74 4.36
CA SER A 21 2.69 4.23 5.74
C SER A 21 1.24 4.52 6.18
N ASN A 22 0.24 4.31 5.32
CA ASN A 22 -1.16 4.62 5.63
C ASN A 22 -1.68 3.93 6.90
N SER A 23 -1.30 2.66 7.13
CA SER A 23 -1.73 1.83 8.25
C SER A 23 -0.82 1.90 9.48
N VAL A 24 0.27 2.66 9.44
CA VAL A 24 1.25 2.73 10.54
C VAL A 24 0.63 3.16 11.88
N ILE A 25 -0.37 4.03 11.85
CA ILE A 25 -1.08 4.48 13.05
C ILE A 25 -2.29 3.61 13.41
N SER A 26 -2.49 2.44 12.78
CA SER A 26 -3.65 1.60 13.10
C SER A 26 -3.68 1.15 14.56
N GLY A 27 -2.55 1.08 15.25
CA GLY A 27 -2.48 0.84 16.68
C GLY A 27 -3.18 1.89 17.55
N THR A 28 -3.47 3.10 17.00
CA THR A 28 -4.21 4.16 17.72
C THR A 28 -5.72 4.00 17.63
N LEU A 29 -6.22 3.06 16.84
CA LEU A 29 -7.64 2.95 16.46
C LEU A 29 -8.56 2.82 17.67
N VAL A 30 -8.24 1.95 18.62
CA VAL A 30 -9.05 1.72 19.82
C VAL A 30 -9.03 2.95 20.75
N PHE A 31 -7.89 3.64 20.83
CA PHE A 31 -7.80 4.88 21.59
C PHE A 31 -8.63 6.01 20.95
N MET A 32 -8.64 6.14 19.63
CA MET A 32 -9.52 7.07 18.92
C MET A 32 -11.01 6.76 19.17
N GLN A 33 -11.39 5.50 19.16
CA GLN A 33 -12.76 5.08 19.49
C GLN A 33 -13.15 5.56 20.90
N LYS A 34 -12.29 5.33 21.89
CA LYS A 34 -12.56 5.67 23.29
C LYS A 34 -12.56 7.17 23.53
N ASP A 35 -11.51 7.88 23.11
CA ASP A 35 -11.29 9.28 23.50
C ASP A 35 -12.16 10.25 22.68
N LEU A 36 -12.50 9.90 21.43
CA LEU A 36 -13.30 10.73 20.54
C LEU A 36 -14.75 10.24 20.39
N GLY A 37 -15.13 9.14 21.07
CA GLY A 37 -16.46 8.56 20.96
C GLY A 37 -16.81 8.03 19.57
N LEU A 38 -15.82 7.58 18.80
CA LEU A 38 -16.03 7.17 17.41
C LEU A 38 -16.55 5.73 17.33
N SER A 39 -17.46 5.49 16.39
CA SER A 39 -17.79 4.13 15.98
C SER A 39 -16.56 3.43 15.37
N ILE A 40 -16.55 2.10 15.38
CA ILE A 40 -15.49 1.29 14.76
C ILE A 40 -15.23 1.76 13.33
N THR A 41 -16.28 1.87 12.52
CA THR A 41 -16.17 2.29 11.11
C THR A 41 -15.57 3.70 10.96
N ASN A 42 -15.98 4.67 11.80
CA ASN A 42 -15.44 6.02 11.72
C ASN A 42 -13.95 6.07 12.11
N ALA A 43 -13.53 5.30 13.11
CA ALA A 43 -12.12 5.19 13.47
C ALA A 43 -11.29 4.50 12.35
N GLU A 44 -11.82 3.43 11.75
CA GLU A 44 -11.21 2.76 10.59
C GLU A 44 -11.09 3.70 9.39
N MET A 45 -12.12 4.53 9.13
CA MET A 45 -12.08 5.56 8.08
C MET A 45 -10.97 6.58 8.32
N MET A 46 -10.71 7.00 9.57
CA MET A 46 -9.60 7.90 9.88
C MET A 46 -8.25 7.32 9.44
N ILE A 47 -8.06 6.01 9.59
CA ILE A 47 -6.84 5.35 9.13
C ILE A 47 -6.71 5.40 7.60
N THR A 48 -7.81 5.14 6.89
CA THR A 48 -7.79 4.95 5.42
C THR A 48 -8.04 6.25 4.63
N LEU A 49 -8.43 7.34 5.29
CA LEU A 49 -8.77 8.62 4.66
C LEU A 49 -7.64 9.19 3.80
N SER A 50 -6.38 8.97 4.20
CA SER A 50 -5.21 9.40 3.43
C SER A 50 -5.15 8.79 2.02
N SER A 51 -5.75 7.62 1.81
CA SER A 51 -5.73 6.98 0.49
C SER A 51 -6.53 7.76 -0.56
N ILE A 52 -7.64 8.41 -0.19
CA ILE A 52 -8.44 9.19 -1.15
C ILE A 52 -7.71 10.46 -1.62
N THR A 53 -7.06 11.17 -0.70
CA THR A 53 -6.27 12.36 -1.08
C THR A 53 -5.00 11.98 -1.83
N SER A 54 -4.44 10.80 -1.55
CA SER A 54 -3.33 10.22 -2.33
C SER A 54 -3.75 9.99 -3.78
N ILE A 55 -4.94 9.42 -4.03
CA ILE A 55 -5.47 9.22 -5.39
C ILE A 55 -5.58 10.56 -6.12
N ILE A 56 -6.20 11.56 -5.49
CA ILE A 56 -6.38 12.89 -6.09
C ILE A 56 -5.01 13.51 -6.41
N ALA A 57 -4.06 13.43 -5.47
CA ALA A 57 -2.72 13.96 -5.68
C ALA A 57 -1.96 13.21 -6.80
N ILE A 58 -2.07 11.88 -6.90
CA ILE A 58 -1.48 11.08 -7.98
C ILE A 58 -2.04 11.50 -9.35
N LEU A 59 -3.37 11.68 -9.46
CA LEU A 59 -4.01 12.11 -10.69
C LEU A 59 -3.59 13.52 -11.14
N LEU A 60 -3.34 14.40 -10.17
CA LEU A 60 -2.91 15.78 -10.44
C LEU A 60 -1.39 15.92 -10.56
N ASN A 61 -0.64 14.92 -10.14
CA ASN A 61 0.82 14.99 -9.98
C ASN A 61 1.53 15.38 -11.29
N GLU A 62 1.15 14.79 -12.41
CA GLU A 62 1.75 15.11 -13.70
C GLU A 62 1.58 16.60 -14.05
N LYS A 63 0.37 17.14 -13.94
CA LYS A 63 0.07 18.56 -14.20
C LYS A 63 0.81 19.50 -13.25
N ILE A 64 0.90 19.11 -11.96
CA ILE A 64 1.62 19.88 -10.94
C ILE A 64 3.12 19.86 -11.25
N THR A 65 3.66 18.69 -11.54
CA THR A 65 5.08 18.50 -11.86
C THR A 65 5.50 19.30 -13.10
N GLN A 66 4.66 19.36 -14.15
CA GLN A 66 4.92 20.17 -15.34
C GLN A 66 4.96 21.67 -15.02
N LYS A 67 4.21 22.16 -14.02
CA LYS A 67 4.15 23.58 -13.66
C LYS A 67 5.28 24.02 -12.73
N ILE A 68 5.58 23.22 -11.71
CA ILE A 68 6.50 23.64 -10.62
C ILE A 68 7.81 22.85 -10.61
N GLY A 69 7.94 21.80 -11.42
CA GLY A 69 9.11 20.91 -11.45
C GLY A 69 9.03 19.77 -10.43
N MET A 70 9.69 18.66 -10.74
CA MET A 70 9.66 17.43 -9.92
C MET A 70 10.20 17.65 -8.50
N LYS A 71 11.31 18.40 -8.37
CA LYS A 71 11.95 18.67 -7.08
C LYS A 71 11.03 19.41 -6.12
N LYS A 72 10.37 20.47 -6.59
CA LYS A 72 9.43 21.25 -5.77
C LYS A 72 8.20 20.42 -5.39
N CYS A 73 7.73 19.57 -6.29
CA CYS A 73 6.61 18.66 -6.02
C CYS A 73 6.92 17.73 -4.84
N VAL A 74 8.12 17.12 -4.83
CA VAL A 74 8.58 16.27 -3.71
C VAL A 74 8.75 17.07 -2.43
N ILE A 75 9.33 18.28 -2.49
CA ILE A 75 9.52 19.16 -1.33
C ILE A 75 8.16 19.49 -0.68
N ILE A 76 7.17 19.91 -1.47
CA ILE A 76 5.82 20.22 -0.98
C ILE A 76 5.20 18.97 -0.36
N GLY A 77 5.31 17.82 -1.04
CA GLY A 77 4.78 16.55 -0.52
C GLY A 77 5.38 16.17 0.83
N LEU A 78 6.71 16.26 0.99
CA LEU A 78 7.38 15.96 2.27
C LEU A 78 7.02 16.96 3.37
N ILE A 79 6.84 18.26 3.04
CA ILE A 79 6.38 19.27 4.00
C ILE A 79 4.96 18.93 4.47
N LEU A 80 4.05 18.55 3.57
CA LEU A 80 2.68 18.17 3.93
C LEU A 80 2.66 16.96 4.85
N VAL A 81 3.46 15.92 4.56
CA VAL A 81 3.58 14.74 5.44
C VAL A 81 4.14 15.15 6.80
N GLY A 82 5.21 15.95 6.84
CA GLY A 82 5.81 16.40 8.10
C GLY A 82 4.84 17.24 8.95
N LEU A 83 4.13 18.19 8.34
CA LEU A 83 3.14 19.04 9.04
C LEU A 83 1.93 18.22 9.51
N SER A 84 1.55 17.16 8.80
CA SER A 84 0.44 16.30 9.21
C SER A 84 0.65 15.66 10.58
N SER A 85 1.92 15.47 10.99
CA SER A 85 2.28 14.88 12.29
C SER A 85 1.92 15.77 13.47
N ILE A 86 1.91 17.09 13.27
CA ILE A 86 1.84 18.08 14.34
C ILE A 86 0.39 18.29 14.80
N LEU A 87 -0.56 18.30 13.88
CA LEU A 87 -1.96 18.63 14.15
C LEU A 87 -2.61 17.76 15.25
N PRO A 88 -2.51 16.40 15.23
CA PRO A 88 -3.11 15.55 16.26
C PRO A 88 -2.45 15.71 17.64
N VAL A 89 -1.20 16.19 17.68
CA VAL A 89 -0.46 16.42 18.94
C VAL A 89 -0.91 17.70 19.60
N ILE A 90 -1.10 18.78 18.81
CA ILE A 90 -1.55 20.06 19.31
C ILE A 90 -3.04 20.02 19.67
N SER A 91 -3.85 19.45 18.80
CA SER A 91 -5.30 19.38 18.96
C SER A 91 -5.79 17.94 18.83
N LYS A 92 -6.21 17.36 19.96
CA LYS A 92 -6.70 15.98 20.08
C LYS A 92 -8.16 15.86 19.68
N THR A 93 -8.56 16.53 18.59
CA THR A 93 -9.93 16.58 18.12
C THR A 93 -10.10 15.84 16.80
N TYR A 94 -11.31 15.38 16.53
CA TYR A 94 -11.66 14.74 15.27
C TYR A 94 -11.25 15.59 14.04
N PRO A 95 -11.55 16.92 13.94
CA PRO A 95 -11.15 17.72 12.78
C PRO A 95 -9.63 17.78 12.57
N ALA A 96 -8.85 17.86 13.65
CA ALA A 96 -7.39 17.93 13.56
C ALA A 96 -6.81 16.62 12.98
N ILE A 97 -7.32 15.47 13.42
CA ILE A 97 -6.91 14.16 12.90
C ILE A 97 -7.37 14.04 11.45
N PHE A 98 -8.60 14.42 11.13
CA PHE A 98 -9.14 14.40 9.78
C PHE A 98 -8.26 15.19 8.80
N ILE A 99 -7.94 16.45 9.13
CA ILE A 99 -7.06 17.29 8.31
C ILE A 99 -5.65 16.69 8.21
N SER A 100 -5.09 16.20 9.31
CA SER A 100 -3.81 15.51 9.32
C SER A 100 -3.78 14.36 8.30
N ARG A 101 -4.82 13.54 8.25
CA ARG A 101 -4.90 12.40 7.31
C ARG A 101 -5.02 12.86 5.85
N LEU A 102 -5.78 13.92 5.59
CA LEU A 102 -5.87 14.51 4.25
C LEU A 102 -4.50 15.05 3.79
N MET A 103 -3.80 15.78 4.66
CA MET A 103 -2.48 16.33 4.37
C MET A 103 -1.45 15.22 4.10
N MET A 104 -1.44 14.19 4.95
CA MET A 104 -0.56 13.04 4.80
C MET A 104 -0.75 12.36 3.44
N GLY A 105 -1.99 12.05 3.08
CA GLY A 105 -2.29 11.41 1.80
C GLY A 105 -1.94 12.28 0.60
N ALA A 106 -2.29 13.57 0.63
CA ALA A 106 -1.92 14.51 -0.44
C ALA A 106 -0.40 14.60 -0.60
N GLY A 107 0.34 14.66 0.52
CA GLY A 107 1.79 14.70 0.51
C GLY A 107 2.41 13.46 -0.13
N VAL A 108 2.00 12.26 0.32
CA VAL A 108 2.50 10.99 -0.24
C VAL A 108 2.15 10.88 -1.72
N GLY A 109 0.92 11.23 -2.13
CA GLY A 109 0.50 11.19 -3.53
C GLY A 109 1.33 12.09 -4.45
N LEU A 110 1.82 13.24 -3.93
CA LEU A 110 2.67 14.15 -4.70
C LEU A 110 4.06 13.58 -4.99
N PHE A 111 4.64 12.75 -4.12
CA PHE A 111 6.00 12.24 -4.36
C PHE A 111 6.11 10.74 -4.63
N ASN A 112 5.03 9.98 -4.49
CA ASN A 112 5.06 8.52 -4.57
C ASN A 112 5.76 7.99 -5.84
N GLY A 113 5.43 8.53 -7.02
CA GLY A 113 6.06 8.11 -8.28
C GLY A 113 7.47 8.66 -8.50
N HIS A 114 7.86 9.73 -7.81
CA HIS A 114 9.09 10.44 -8.12
C HIS A 114 10.36 9.72 -7.71
N SER A 115 10.31 8.81 -6.72
CA SER A 115 11.48 7.98 -6.40
C SER A 115 11.89 7.10 -7.59
N ALA A 116 10.92 6.50 -8.28
CA ALA A 116 11.17 5.73 -9.49
C ALA A 116 11.65 6.60 -10.65
N ASN A 117 11.04 7.80 -10.82
CA ASN A 117 11.42 8.73 -11.86
C ASN A 117 12.88 9.20 -11.67
N TYR A 118 13.30 9.53 -10.43
CA TYR A 118 14.69 9.92 -10.15
C TYR A 118 15.68 8.77 -10.40
N ILE A 119 15.31 7.51 -10.11
CA ILE A 119 16.15 6.37 -10.46
C ILE A 119 16.39 6.35 -11.97
N ASN A 120 15.34 6.49 -12.79
CA ASN A 120 15.44 6.45 -14.24
C ASN A 120 16.21 7.63 -14.83
N VAL A 121 16.16 8.79 -14.17
CA VAL A 121 16.90 10.01 -14.61
C VAL A 121 18.41 9.89 -14.34
N PHE A 122 18.79 9.35 -13.17
CA PHE A 122 20.20 9.35 -12.76
C PHE A 122 20.94 8.04 -13.02
N PHE A 123 20.21 6.93 -13.21
CA PHE A 123 20.77 5.59 -13.36
C PHE A 123 20.16 4.87 -14.57
N SER A 124 20.90 3.92 -15.14
CA SER A 124 20.48 3.14 -16.31
C SER A 124 20.95 1.68 -16.22
N GLY A 125 20.34 0.79 -17.01
CA GLY A 125 20.72 -0.62 -17.10
C GLY A 125 20.56 -1.36 -15.77
N ASP A 126 21.50 -2.24 -15.46
CA ASP A 126 21.45 -3.12 -14.29
C ASP A 126 21.45 -2.34 -12.96
N GLU A 127 22.09 -1.17 -12.93
CA GLU A 127 22.11 -0.33 -11.74
C GLU A 127 20.72 0.24 -11.42
N ALA A 128 19.99 0.73 -12.43
CA ALA A 128 18.63 1.22 -12.27
C ALA A 128 17.70 0.07 -11.83
N ASN A 129 17.82 -1.11 -12.47
CA ASN A 129 17.03 -2.30 -12.10
C ASN A 129 17.27 -2.72 -10.64
N SER A 130 18.53 -2.71 -10.21
CA SER A 130 18.89 -3.02 -8.82
C SER A 130 18.29 -1.99 -7.85
N LEU A 131 18.37 -0.68 -8.17
CA LEU A 131 17.81 0.37 -7.33
C LEU A 131 16.27 0.31 -7.23
N HIS A 132 15.57 -0.08 -8.31
CA HIS A 132 14.13 -0.32 -8.25
C HIS A 132 13.77 -1.47 -7.28
N GLY A 133 14.57 -2.56 -7.28
CA GLY A 133 14.40 -3.64 -6.31
C GLY A 133 14.64 -3.18 -4.86
N ILE A 134 15.73 -2.43 -4.64
CA ILE A 134 16.07 -1.87 -3.32
C ILE A 134 14.98 -0.89 -2.85
N ARG A 135 14.40 -0.09 -3.75
CA ARG A 135 13.29 0.84 -3.46
C ARG A 135 12.11 0.14 -2.80
N ILE A 136 11.72 -1.03 -3.32
CA ILE A 136 10.63 -1.83 -2.74
C ILE A 136 11.00 -2.30 -1.32
N SER A 137 12.24 -2.71 -1.11
CA SER A 137 12.73 -3.09 0.23
C SER A 137 12.66 -1.90 1.21
N TRP A 138 12.95 -0.69 0.76
CA TRP A 138 12.82 0.52 1.58
C TRP A 138 11.37 0.84 1.97
N GLU A 139 10.37 0.47 1.16
CA GLU A 139 8.96 0.58 1.53
C GLU A 139 8.62 -0.29 2.75
N PHE A 140 9.07 -1.57 2.77
CA PHE A 140 8.87 -2.45 3.91
C PHE A 140 9.68 -2.02 5.15
N ILE A 141 10.95 -1.66 4.97
CA ILE A 141 11.81 -1.16 6.05
C ILE A 141 11.18 0.10 6.67
N GLY A 142 10.71 1.01 5.83
CA GLY A 142 10.00 2.22 6.27
C GLY A 142 8.75 1.89 7.08
N GLN A 143 7.92 0.98 6.59
CA GLN A 143 6.71 0.57 7.29
C GLN A 143 7.02 -0.08 8.65
N ILE A 144 8.02 -0.96 8.71
CA ILE A 144 8.48 -1.61 9.96
C ILE A 144 8.98 -0.55 10.94
N LEU A 145 9.87 0.34 10.50
CA LEU A 145 10.45 1.38 11.34
C LEU A 145 9.38 2.33 11.90
N LEU A 146 8.52 2.84 11.03
CA LEU A 146 7.48 3.79 11.42
C LEU A 146 6.45 3.13 12.35
N LEU A 147 6.06 1.89 12.10
CA LEU A 147 5.11 1.15 12.93
C LEU A 147 5.71 0.83 14.31
N PHE A 148 7.00 0.45 14.37
CA PHE A 148 7.72 0.25 15.62
C PHE A 148 7.79 1.53 16.45
N LEU A 149 8.19 2.65 15.84
CA LEU A 149 8.24 3.96 16.50
C LEU A 149 6.85 4.43 16.94
N ALA A 150 5.82 4.22 16.11
CA ALA A 150 4.44 4.53 16.48
C ALA A 150 4.02 3.75 17.74
N GLY A 151 4.37 2.45 17.81
CA GLY A 151 4.12 1.62 18.98
C GLY A 151 4.81 2.13 20.26
N LEU A 152 6.03 2.65 20.14
CA LEU A 152 6.73 3.27 21.29
C LEU A 152 6.05 4.58 21.72
N PHE A 153 5.67 5.42 20.78
CA PHE A 153 5.03 6.72 21.07
C PHE A 153 3.61 6.58 21.65
N ILE A 154 2.85 5.56 21.25
CA ILE A 154 1.54 5.23 21.82
C ILE A 154 1.63 5.01 23.34
N LYS A 155 2.72 4.43 23.85
CA LYS A 155 2.92 4.21 25.31
C LYS A 155 2.93 5.52 26.11
N ILE A 156 3.27 6.63 25.49
CA ILE A 156 3.26 7.96 26.13
C ILE A 156 1.85 8.58 25.99
N HIS A 157 1.37 8.70 24.75
CA HIS A 157 0.02 9.13 24.40
C HIS A 157 -0.27 8.71 22.96
N TRP A 158 -1.47 8.22 22.68
CA TRP A 158 -1.80 7.70 21.36
C TRP A 158 -1.63 8.71 20.20
N THR A 159 -1.86 10.02 20.46
CA THR A 159 -1.65 11.06 19.45
C THR A 159 -0.20 11.22 19.06
N TYR A 160 0.74 10.82 19.89
CA TYR A 160 2.17 10.91 19.59
C TYR A 160 2.60 9.88 18.54
N ALA A 161 1.80 8.85 18.27
CA ALA A 161 2.04 7.96 17.13
C ALA A 161 2.11 8.72 15.81
N PHE A 162 1.41 9.83 15.67
CA PHE A 162 1.45 10.66 14.48
C PHE A 162 2.82 11.33 14.26
N LEU A 163 3.62 11.50 15.32
CA LEU A 163 4.96 12.09 15.22
C LEU A 163 5.92 11.29 14.33
N VAL A 164 5.62 10.02 14.02
CA VAL A 164 6.41 9.24 13.07
C VAL A 164 6.45 9.89 11.67
N TYR A 165 5.43 10.66 11.32
CA TYR A 165 5.41 11.39 10.06
C TYR A 165 6.33 12.62 10.06
N SER A 166 6.78 13.12 11.23
CA SER A 166 7.76 14.22 11.32
C SER A 166 9.14 13.84 10.77
N PHE A 167 9.44 12.53 10.71
CA PHE A 167 10.67 12.05 10.06
C PHE A 167 10.76 12.47 8.59
N ALA A 168 9.65 12.86 7.97
CA ALA A 168 9.63 13.47 6.63
C ALA A 168 10.49 14.73 6.55
N PHE A 169 10.65 15.50 7.62
CA PHE A 169 11.55 16.67 7.63
C PHE A 169 13.02 16.27 7.55
N VAL A 170 13.40 15.13 8.12
CA VAL A 170 14.77 14.60 7.98
C VAL A 170 15.02 14.18 6.55
N ILE A 171 14.05 13.48 5.94
CA ILE A 171 14.13 13.11 4.52
C ILE A 171 14.17 14.35 3.64
N LEU A 172 13.36 15.38 3.94
CA LEU A 172 13.31 16.64 3.22
C LEU A 172 14.69 17.34 3.19
N ILE A 173 15.33 17.46 4.36
CA ILE A 173 16.66 18.09 4.46
C ILE A 173 17.68 17.31 3.64
N ASN A 174 17.67 15.97 3.75
CA ASN A 174 18.56 15.11 2.97
C ASN A 174 18.27 15.24 1.46
N PHE A 175 17.01 15.28 1.07
CA PHE A 175 16.59 15.42 -0.32
C PHE A 175 17.03 16.76 -0.94
N ILE A 176 16.76 17.87 -0.25
CA ILE A 176 17.14 19.21 -0.74
C ILE A 176 18.65 19.31 -0.97
N LYS A 177 19.45 18.75 -0.04
CA LYS A 177 20.92 18.83 -0.10
C LYS A 177 21.54 17.96 -1.18
N ASN A 178 20.96 16.81 -1.49
CA ASN A 178 21.63 15.80 -2.31
C ASN A 178 21.00 15.59 -3.69
N ILE A 179 19.78 16.06 -3.94
CA ILE A 179 19.12 15.92 -5.24
C ILE A 179 19.26 17.25 -6.00
N PRO A 180 19.94 17.27 -7.18
CA PRO A 180 19.97 18.45 -8.03
C PRO A 180 18.59 18.73 -8.65
N GLU A 181 18.40 19.98 -9.14
CA GLU A 181 17.28 20.27 -10.02
C GLU A 181 17.47 19.53 -11.34
N VAL A 182 16.40 18.89 -11.81
CA VAL A 182 16.36 18.19 -13.08
C VAL A 182 15.18 18.74 -13.86
N ASP A 183 15.47 19.35 -15.00
CA ASP A 183 14.44 19.61 -15.99
C ASP A 183 14.06 18.27 -16.62
N ILE A 184 12.82 17.86 -16.38
CA ILE A 184 12.26 16.74 -17.13
C ILE A 184 12.07 17.27 -18.54
N ALA A 185 12.91 16.84 -19.47
CA ALA A 185 12.57 16.98 -20.88
C ALA A 185 11.15 16.41 -21.04
N LYS A 186 10.25 17.18 -21.65
CA LYS A 186 8.95 16.67 -22.05
C LYS A 186 9.28 15.43 -22.90
N GLU A 187 9.09 14.24 -22.33
CA GLU A 187 9.02 13.04 -23.15
C GLU A 187 7.81 13.31 -24.04
N GLU A 188 8.08 13.72 -25.26
CA GLU A 188 7.07 13.79 -26.31
C GLU A 188 6.43 12.40 -26.35
N ASP A 189 5.11 12.35 -26.27
CA ASP A 189 4.35 11.13 -26.53
C ASP A 189 4.65 10.77 -28.00
N GLU A 190 5.71 9.99 -28.25
CA GLU A 190 6.09 9.52 -29.59
C GLU A 190 4.98 8.71 -30.25
N ASP A 191 4.06 8.18 -29.47
CA ASP A 191 2.87 7.48 -29.95
C ASP A 191 1.62 8.33 -29.68
N GLY A 192 1.15 9.08 -30.67
CA GLY A 192 -0.13 9.81 -30.63
C GLY A 192 -1.39 8.93 -30.49
N GLU A 193 -1.23 7.67 -30.17
CA GLU A 193 -2.32 6.75 -29.88
C GLU A 193 -2.84 6.91 -28.45
N LYS A 194 -4.10 7.29 -28.33
CA LYS A 194 -4.81 7.37 -27.05
C LYS A 194 -4.78 6.01 -26.34
N PHE A 195 -4.31 5.99 -25.09
CA PHE A 195 -4.40 4.81 -24.23
C PHE A 195 -5.87 4.37 -24.11
N ARG A 196 -6.18 3.16 -24.55
CA ARG A 196 -7.49 2.55 -24.36
C ARG A 196 -7.42 1.56 -23.20
N LEU A 197 -8.27 1.78 -22.18
CA LEU A 197 -8.43 0.84 -21.08
C LEU A 197 -8.98 -0.49 -21.64
N ASN A 198 -8.18 -1.52 -21.62
CA ASN A 198 -8.59 -2.85 -22.05
C ASN A 198 -9.19 -3.61 -20.84
N LYS A 199 -10.03 -4.62 -21.09
CA LYS A 199 -10.70 -5.44 -20.05
C LYS A 199 -9.70 -6.09 -19.09
N GLN A 200 -8.53 -6.47 -19.56
CA GLN A 200 -7.50 -7.13 -18.78
C GLN A 200 -6.85 -6.16 -17.77
N ILE A 201 -6.53 -4.92 -18.19
CA ILE A 201 -6.01 -3.90 -17.27
C ILE A 201 -7.06 -3.56 -16.22
N PHE A 202 -8.31 -3.41 -16.62
CA PHE A 202 -9.41 -3.14 -15.69
C PHE A 202 -9.54 -4.26 -14.64
N PHE A 203 -9.44 -5.52 -15.07
CA PHE A 203 -9.42 -6.67 -14.16
C PHE A 203 -8.24 -6.60 -13.18
N TYR A 204 -7.02 -6.26 -13.63
CA TYR A 204 -5.86 -6.14 -12.76
C TYR A 204 -5.98 -4.98 -11.78
N VAL A 205 -6.60 -3.86 -12.16
CA VAL A 205 -6.90 -2.75 -11.25
C VAL A 205 -7.86 -3.17 -10.15
N ILE A 206 -8.95 -3.88 -10.49
CA ILE A 206 -9.89 -4.43 -9.50
C ILE A 206 -9.19 -5.45 -8.61
N PHE A 207 -8.39 -6.32 -9.17
CA PHE A 207 -7.68 -7.34 -8.40
C PHE A 207 -6.73 -6.69 -7.38
N ALA A 208 -5.93 -5.71 -7.79
CA ALA A 208 -5.06 -4.96 -6.91
C ALA A 208 -5.86 -4.24 -5.80
N ALA A 209 -7.02 -3.65 -6.16
CA ALA A 209 -7.92 -3.03 -5.19
C ALA A 209 -8.41 -4.04 -4.13
N VAL A 210 -8.83 -5.24 -4.53
CA VAL A 210 -9.30 -6.28 -3.61
C VAL A 210 -8.16 -6.77 -2.69
N ILE A 211 -6.94 -6.97 -3.22
CA ILE A 211 -5.78 -7.35 -2.42
C ILE A 211 -5.53 -6.32 -1.31
N ILE A 212 -5.45 -5.04 -1.66
CA ILE A 212 -5.15 -3.98 -0.69
C ILE A 212 -6.34 -3.74 0.24
N MET A 213 -7.58 -3.88 -0.25
CA MET A 213 -8.78 -3.81 0.58
C MET A 213 -8.77 -4.89 1.67
N ASN A 214 -8.41 -6.13 1.35
CA ASN A 214 -8.30 -7.22 2.32
C ASN A 214 -7.17 -6.97 3.33
N ASN A 215 -5.99 -6.54 2.85
CA ASN A 215 -4.86 -6.22 3.72
C ASN A 215 -5.19 -5.07 4.69
N THR A 216 -5.87 -4.04 4.20
CA THR A 216 -6.34 -2.92 5.03
C THR A 216 -7.39 -3.39 6.03
N ALA A 217 -8.36 -4.22 5.60
CA ALA A 217 -9.39 -4.77 6.47
C ALA A 217 -8.78 -5.54 7.67
N ILE A 218 -7.76 -6.36 7.41
CA ILE A 218 -7.03 -7.07 8.46
C ILE A 218 -6.34 -6.09 9.41
N SER A 219 -5.67 -5.09 8.87
CA SER A 219 -4.92 -4.10 9.66
C SER A 219 -5.82 -3.25 10.55
N VAL A 220 -7.02 -2.86 10.09
CA VAL A 220 -7.94 -2.01 10.87
C VAL A 220 -8.81 -2.81 11.85
N ARG A 221 -9.04 -4.11 11.62
CA ARG A 221 -9.80 -4.97 12.54
C ARG A 221 -8.94 -5.55 13.65
N PHE A 222 -7.68 -5.82 13.39
CA PHE A 222 -6.77 -6.43 14.36
C PHE A 222 -6.69 -5.69 15.71
N PRO A 223 -6.60 -4.34 15.78
CA PRO A 223 -6.56 -3.63 17.05
C PRO A 223 -7.74 -3.95 17.98
N ASN A 224 -8.95 -4.05 17.44
CA ASN A 224 -10.12 -4.42 18.22
C ASN A 224 -10.05 -5.88 18.71
N ILE A 225 -9.59 -6.82 17.89
CA ILE A 225 -9.39 -8.23 18.27
C ILE A 225 -8.33 -8.36 19.37
N ALA A 226 -7.19 -7.66 19.22
CA ALA A 226 -6.13 -7.67 20.20
C ALA A 226 -6.60 -7.10 21.56
N THR A 227 -7.39 -6.03 21.53
CA THR A 227 -7.95 -5.42 22.74
C THR A 227 -8.96 -6.34 23.43
N LEU A 228 -9.80 -7.06 22.70
CA LEU A 228 -10.70 -8.07 23.26
C LEU A 228 -9.93 -9.21 23.94
N ALA A 229 -8.78 -9.60 23.38
CA ALA A 229 -7.99 -10.71 23.91
C ALA A 229 -7.08 -10.32 25.08
N LYS A 230 -6.51 -9.10 25.09
CA LYS A 230 -5.45 -8.69 26.05
C LYS A 230 -5.72 -7.36 26.76
N GLY A 231 -6.86 -6.74 26.52
CA GLY A 231 -7.16 -5.41 27.06
C GLY A 231 -6.49 -4.27 26.28
N MET A 232 -6.69 -3.03 26.76
CA MET A 232 -6.18 -1.82 26.10
C MET A 232 -4.66 -1.62 26.22
N ASP A 233 -4.02 -2.31 27.17
CA ASP A 233 -2.56 -2.25 27.38
C ASP A 233 -1.79 -3.16 26.39
N ALA A 234 -2.49 -3.81 25.48
CA ALA A 234 -1.87 -4.63 24.45
C ALA A 234 -0.92 -3.79 23.58
N GLU A 235 0.27 -4.31 23.37
CA GLU A 235 1.26 -3.70 22.45
C GLU A 235 0.85 -3.93 20.98
N ILE A 236 -0.32 -3.40 20.59
CA ILE A 236 -1.00 -3.68 19.31
C ILE A 236 -0.06 -3.42 18.12
N SER A 237 0.65 -2.29 18.13
CA SER A 237 1.56 -1.92 17.05
C SER A 237 2.73 -2.92 16.90
N MET A 238 3.18 -3.54 18.01
CA MET A 238 4.24 -4.56 17.96
C MET A 238 3.76 -5.85 17.30
N TYR A 239 2.53 -6.27 17.59
CA TYR A 239 1.95 -7.42 16.90
C TYR A 239 1.69 -7.13 15.42
N MET A 240 1.33 -5.90 15.06
CA MET A 240 1.10 -5.51 13.67
C MET A 240 2.38 -5.53 12.82
N LEU A 241 3.58 -5.50 13.42
CA LEU A 241 4.85 -5.67 12.70
C LEU A 241 4.94 -7.00 11.95
N ILE A 242 4.18 -8.01 12.36
CA ILE A 242 4.18 -9.32 11.70
C ILE A 242 3.80 -9.21 10.22
N LEU A 243 2.91 -8.28 9.87
CA LEU A 243 2.43 -8.10 8.50
C LEU A 243 3.53 -7.61 7.54
N PRO A 244 4.19 -6.45 7.77
CA PRO A 244 5.25 -5.97 6.89
C PRO A 244 6.53 -6.83 6.97
N ILE A 245 6.85 -7.44 8.12
CA ILE A 245 7.98 -8.37 8.24
C ILE A 245 7.75 -9.61 7.36
N SER A 246 6.56 -10.20 7.45
CA SER A 246 6.18 -11.33 6.60
C SER A 246 6.18 -10.95 5.12
N GLY A 247 5.60 -9.78 4.78
CA GLY A 247 5.61 -9.26 3.42
C GLY A 247 7.01 -9.09 2.85
N MET A 248 7.95 -8.59 3.65
CA MET A 248 9.36 -8.44 3.27
C MET A 248 10.02 -9.80 3.02
N ILE A 249 9.88 -10.74 3.96
CA ILE A 249 10.50 -12.09 3.85
C ILE A 249 9.96 -12.81 2.61
N PHE A 250 8.65 -12.84 2.43
CA PHE A 250 8.03 -13.53 1.30
C PHE A 250 8.22 -12.79 -0.02
N GLY A 251 8.36 -11.46 0.01
CA GLY A 251 8.72 -10.66 -1.16
C GLY A 251 10.06 -11.08 -1.77
N PHE A 252 11.07 -11.37 -0.93
CA PHE A 252 12.34 -11.92 -1.41
C PHE A 252 12.20 -13.32 -2.04
N MET A 253 11.23 -14.12 -1.57
CA MET A 253 10.97 -15.45 -2.10
C MET A 253 10.19 -15.44 -3.42
N PHE A 254 9.53 -14.34 -3.78
CA PHE A 254 8.69 -14.24 -4.98
C PHE A 254 9.41 -14.70 -6.25
N GLY A 255 10.62 -14.20 -6.50
CA GLY A 255 11.38 -14.53 -7.70
C GLY A 255 11.71 -16.03 -7.83
N MET A 256 11.96 -16.71 -6.71
CA MET A 256 12.20 -18.15 -6.67
C MET A 256 10.91 -18.93 -6.94
N ILE A 257 9.81 -18.57 -6.25
CA ILE A 257 8.51 -19.22 -6.38
C ILE A 257 7.95 -19.01 -7.79
N ASN A 258 8.04 -17.79 -8.32
CA ASN A 258 7.53 -17.46 -9.64
C ASN A 258 8.32 -18.15 -10.77
N ARG A 259 9.62 -18.38 -10.60
CA ARG A 259 10.40 -19.20 -11.54
C ARG A 259 9.97 -20.66 -11.55
N ALA A 260 9.61 -21.22 -10.39
CA ALA A 260 9.17 -22.60 -10.27
C ALA A 260 7.74 -22.82 -10.76
N LEU A 261 6.83 -21.91 -10.40
CA LEU A 261 5.38 -22.05 -10.66
C LEU A 261 4.91 -21.30 -11.90
N ARG A 262 5.65 -20.28 -12.36
CA ARG A 262 5.28 -19.41 -13.49
C ARG A 262 3.84 -18.89 -13.35
N GLU A 263 2.99 -19.17 -14.34
CA GLU A 263 1.58 -18.76 -14.36
C GLU A 263 0.74 -19.36 -13.23
N LYS A 264 1.23 -20.45 -12.59
CA LYS A 264 0.56 -21.06 -11.44
C LYS A 264 0.79 -20.29 -10.12
N THR A 265 1.70 -19.32 -10.08
CA THR A 265 1.97 -18.50 -8.90
C THR A 265 0.73 -17.79 -8.37
N ILE A 266 -0.12 -17.25 -9.29
CA ILE A 266 -1.35 -16.56 -8.93
C ILE A 266 -2.36 -17.50 -8.27
N PHE A 267 -2.47 -18.75 -8.74
CA PHE A 267 -3.38 -19.75 -8.16
C PHE A 267 -2.99 -20.11 -6.74
N LEU A 268 -1.68 -20.27 -6.46
CA LEU A 268 -1.19 -20.51 -5.10
C LEU A 268 -1.60 -19.36 -4.18
N GLY A 269 -1.35 -18.10 -4.59
CA GLY A 269 -1.73 -16.93 -3.81
C GLY A 269 -3.24 -16.86 -3.54
N LEU A 270 -4.07 -17.09 -4.56
CA LEU A 270 -5.52 -17.06 -4.41
C LEU A 270 -6.05 -18.16 -3.48
N ILE A 271 -5.52 -19.38 -3.59
CA ILE A 271 -5.91 -20.49 -2.70
C ILE A 271 -5.59 -20.15 -1.24
N ILE A 272 -4.40 -19.60 -0.97
CA ILE A 272 -4.01 -19.20 0.39
C ILE A 272 -4.91 -18.06 0.90
N TYR A 273 -5.25 -17.07 0.06
CA TYR A 273 -6.22 -16.04 0.43
C TYR A 273 -7.58 -16.64 0.82
N ILE A 274 -8.11 -17.59 0.05
CA ILE A 274 -9.38 -18.25 0.35
C ILE A 274 -9.29 -18.96 1.70
N ILE A 275 -8.27 -19.78 1.91
CA ILE A 275 -8.11 -20.57 3.14
C ILE A 275 -8.03 -19.66 4.36
N PHE A 276 -7.14 -18.66 4.35
CA PHE A 276 -6.89 -17.85 5.55
C PHE A 276 -7.95 -16.78 5.80
N ASN A 277 -8.66 -16.27 4.78
CA ASN A 277 -9.85 -15.46 5.02
C ASN A 277 -11.01 -16.31 5.57
N THR A 278 -11.16 -17.57 5.15
CA THR A 278 -12.13 -18.49 5.74
C THR A 278 -11.81 -18.79 7.21
N ILE A 279 -10.54 -19.06 7.52
CA ILE A 279 -10.07 -19.25 8.90
C ILE A 279 -10.34 -18.00 9.74
N LEU A 280 -10.08 -16.81 9.23
CA LEU A 280 -10.40 -15.55 9.91
C LEU A 280 -11.88 -15.37 10.15
N ALA A 281 -12.73 -15.72 9.18
CA ALA A 281 -14.18 -15.59 9.32
C ALA A 281 -14.77 -16.50 10.40
N ILE A 282 -14.12 -17.63 10.67
CA ILE A 282 -14.61 -18.64 11.65
C ILE A 282 -13.93 -18.48 13.01
N PHE A 283 -12.61 -18.31 13.03
CA PHE A 283 -11.78 -18.38 14.22
C PHE A 283 -11.05 -17.07 14.55
N GLY A 284 -11.32 -15.97 13.82
CA GLY A 284 -10.56 -14.73 13.90
C GLY A 284 -10.67 -13.96 15.24
N TYR A 285 -11.56 -14.33 16.13
CA TYR A 285 -11.57 -13.82 17.51
C TYR A 285 -10.41 -14.36 18.36
N ASN A 286 -9.80 -15.49 17.95
CA ASN A 286 -8.55 -15.94 18.56
C ASN A 286 -7.38 -15.13 17.98
N MET A 287 -6.76 -14.32 18.81
CA MET A 287 -5.67 -13.43 18.43
C MET A 287 -4.50 -14.17 17.76
N TYR A 288 -4.15 -15.37 18.21
CA TYR A 288 -3.03 -16.14 17.64
C TYR A 288 -3.36 -16.67 16.25
N ILE A 289 -4.60 -17.15 16.04
CA ILE A 289 -5.08 -17.57 14.72
C ILE A 289 -5.12 -16.37 13.78
N TYR A 290 -5.51 -15.18 14.30
CA TYR A 290 -5.50 -13.96 13.53
C TYR A 290 -4.07 -13.60 13.06
N LEU A 291 -3.07 -13.64 13.97
CA LEU A 291 -1.67 -13.37 13.66
C LEU A 291 -1.10 -14.36 12.63
N ILE A 292 -1.39 -15.66 12.77
CA ILE A 292 -1.00 -16.68 11.77
C ILE A 292 -1.63 -16.36 10.41
N SER A 293 -2.90 -15.99 10.39
CA SER A 293 -3.59 -15.62 9.15
C SER A 293 -2.98 -14.36 8.52
N MET A 294 -2.55 -13.37 9.32
CA MET A 294 -1.82 -12.20 8.82
C MET A 294 -0.53 -12.60 8.09
N VAL A 295 0.24 -13.57 8.61
CA VAL A 295 1.47 -14.08 7.96
C VAL A 295 1.16 -14.66 6.58
N PHE A 296 0.17 -15.55 6.48
CA PHE A 296 -0.16 -16.21 5.22
C PHE A 296 -0.86 -15.28 4.21
N ILE A 297 -1.62 -14.31 4.69
CA ILE A 297 -2.21 -13.28 3.82
C ILE A 297 -1.12 -12.34 3.29
N ALA A 298 -0.10 -11.98 4.10
CA ALA A 298 1.07 -11.26 3.61
C ALA A 298 1.86 -12.08 2.57
N PHE A 299 1.96 -13.40 2.77
CA PHE A 299 2.54 -14.31 1.77
C PHE A 299 1.77 -14.26 0.45
N SER A 300 0.45 -14.39 0.49
CA SER A 300 -0.40 -14.29 -0.70
C SER A 300 -0.24 -12.94 -1.41
N GLN A 301 -0.21 -11.83 -0.66
CA GLN A 301 0.01 -10.49 -1.21
C GLN A 301 1.36 -10.40 -1.91
N SER A 302 2.41 -10.96 -1.31
CA SER A 302 3.77 -10.97 -1.87
C SER A 302 3.90 -11.85 -3.12
N LEU A 303 2.96 -12.75 -3.37
CA LEU A 303 2.87 -13.50 -4.63
C LEU A 303 2.03 -12.77 -5.68
N CYS A 304 0.81 -12.35 -5.30
CA CYS A 304 -0.16 -11.81 -6.23
C CYS A 304 0.21 -10.40 -6.73
N THR A 305 0.65 -9.49 -5.84
CA THR A 305 0.90 -8.10 -6.24
C THR A 305 2.06 -7.97 -7.24
N PRO A 306 3.26 -8.54 -7.01
CA PRO A 306 4.33 -8.50 -8.01
C PRO A 306 3.95 -9.22 -9.31
N TYR A 307 3.17 -10.29 -9.23
CA TYR A 307 2.69 -11.00 -10.41
C TYR A 307 1.83 -10.10 -11.30
N LEU A 308 0.90 -9.30 -10.74
CA LEU A 308 0.09 -8.36 -11.52
C LEU A 308 0.95 -7.33 -12.27
N PHE A 309 1.95 -6.74 -11.60
CA PHE A 309 2.86 -5.78 -12.24
C PHE A 309 3.73 -6.45 -13.33
N ALA A 310 4.17 -7.68 -13.11
CA ALA A 310 4.93 -8.44 -14.09
C ALA A 310 4.10 -8.76 -15.34
N GLU A 311 2.83 -9.14 -15.18
CA GLU A 311 1.93 -9.39 -16.30
C GLU A 311 1.66 -8.11 -17.12
N VAL A 312 1.42 -6.97 -16.47
CA VAL A 312 1.28 -5.69 -17.20
C VAL A 312 2.53 -5.38 -18.03
N ALA A 313 3.73 -5.59 -17.47
CA ALA A 313 4.98 -5.35 -18.18
C ALA A 313 5.21 -6.31 -19.37
N ARG A 314 4.58 -7.49 -19.37
CA ARG A 314 4.64 -8.43 -20.50
C ARG A 314 3.80 -8.00 -21.72
N PHE A 315 2.63 -7.39 -21.46
CA PHE A 315 1.67 -7.06 -22.52
C PHE A 315 1.76 -5.61 -23.00
N ILE A 316 2.33 -4.71 -22.19
CA ILE A 316 2.34 -3.28 -22.45
C ILE A 316 3.74 -2.72 -22.29
N ARG A 317 4.20 -1.94 -23.29
CA ARG A 317 5.54 -1.31 -23.28
C ARG A 317 5.44 0.21 -23.36
N GLY A 318 6.53 0.90 -22.99
CA GLY A 318 6.68 2.35 -23.12
C GLY A 318 5.75 3.16 -22.21
N SER A 319 5.27 4.29 -22.70
CA SER A 319 4.39 5.23 -21.97
C SER A 319 3.08 4.58 -21.50
N LYS A 320 2.53 3.67 -22.27
CA LYS A 320 1.31 2.92 -21.95
C LYS A 320 1.46 2.02 -20.71
N ALA A 321 2.64 1.43 -20.49
CA ALA A 321 2.92 0.64 -19.28
C ALA A 321 2.93 1.52 -18.03
N ARG A 322 3.46 2.74 -18.12
CA ARG A 322 3.44 3.73 -17.03
C ARG A 322 2.01 4.09 -16.64
N ILE A 323 1.13 4.35 -17.62
CA ILE A 323 -0.29 4.64 -17.36
C ILE A 323 -0.99 3.45 -16.70
N ALA A 324 -0.77 2.23 -17.20
CA ALA A 324 -1.35 1.01 -16.63
C ALA A 324 -0.90 0.78 -15.18
N ASN A 325 0.38 0.96 -14.87
CA ASN A 325 0.91 0.87 -13.52
C ASN A 325 0.29 1.92 -12.58
N ASN A 326 0.14 3.16 -13.05
CA ASN A 326 -0.51 4.22 -12.27
C ASN A 326 -1.97 3.87 -11.97
N LEU A 327 -2.70 3.26 -12.92
CA LEU A 327 -4.06 2.79 -12.69
C LEU A 327 -4.12 1.67 -11.64
N ILE A 328 -3.15 0.75 -11.63
CA ILE A 328 -3.05 -0.27 -10.59
C ILE A 328 -2.79 0.38 -9.21
N PHE A 329 -1.90 1.36 -9.11
CA PHE A 329 -1.68 2.11 -7.86
C PHE A 329 -2.93 2.86 -7.40
N ILE A 330 -3.70 3.44 -8.32
CA ILE A 330 -5.01 4.04 -8.00
C ILE A 330 -5.95 2.98 -7.47
N GLY A 331 -6.00 1.79 -8.08
CA GLY A 331 -6.77 0.65 -7.59
C GLY A 331 -6.37 0.25 -6.18
N CYS A 332 -5.07 0.14 -5.89
CA CYS A 332 -4.56 -0.13 -4.55
C CYS A 332 -5.05 0.89 -3.51
N ASN A 333 -4.91 2.19 -3.81
CA ASN A 333 -5.38 3.24 -2.89
C ASN A 333 -6.90 3.23 -2.73
N LEU A 334 -7.65 2.99 -3.81
CA LEU A 334 -9.11 2.85 -3.76
C LEU A 334 -9.53 1.67 -2.87
N GLY A 335 -8.87 0.52 -3.02
CA GLY A 335 -9.10 -0.64 -2.16
C GLY A 335 -8.86 -0.32 -0.69
N GLY A 336 -7.76 0.35 -0.36
CA GLY A 336 -7.47 0.81 0.99
C GLY A 336 -8.55 1.74 1.55
N PHE A 337 -9.00 2.72 0.76
CA PHE A 337 -10.03 3.67 1.18
C PHE A 337 -11.39 2.98 1.38
N VAL A 338 -11.77 2.08 0.47
CA VAL A 338 -13.10 1.43 0.49
C VAL A 338 -13.20 0.36 1.59
N ALA A 339 -12.09 -0.15 2.12
CA ALA A 339 -12.09 -1.26 3.08
C ALA A 339 -13.06 -1.10 4.26
N PRO A 340 -13.09 0.00 5.04
CA PRO A 340 -14.03 0.16 6.14
C PRO A 340 -15.50 0.18 5.69
N PHE A 341 -15.78 0.76 4.54
CA PHE A 341 -17.13 0.80 3.97
C PHE A 341 -17.58 -0.60 3.53
N PHE A 342 -16.69 -1.37 2.90
CA PHE A 342 -16.94 -2.76 2.54
C PHE A 342 -17.25 -3.61 3.77
N LEU A 343 -16.41 -3.52 4.82
CA LEU A 343 -16.63 -4.23 6.09
C LEU A 343 -17.99 -3.87 6.70
N LYS A 344 -18.34 -2.58 6.73
CA LYS A 344 -19.64 -2.11 7.22
C LYS A 344 -20.78 -2.63 6.36
N SER A 345 -20.66 -2.55 5.03
CA SER A 345 -21.73 -2.96 4.10
C SER A 345 -22.01 -4.45 4.19
N VAL A 346 -20.98 -5.30 4.26
CA VAL A 346 -21.14 -6.74 4.46
C VAL A 346 -21.83 -7.02 5.78
N ASN A 347 -21.39 -6.41 6.88
CA ASN A 347 -22.00 -6.60 8.19
C ASN A 347 -23.47 -6.15 8.21
N SER A 348 -23.79 -5.00 7.59
CA SER A 348 -25.16 -4.49 7.49
C SER A 348 -26.06 -5.42 6.67
N LEU A 349 -25.55 -5.94 5.54
CA LEU A 349 -26.31 -6.85 4.67
C LEU A 349 -26.75 -8.14 5.39
N PHE A 350 -25.91 -8.62 6.30
CA PHE A 350 -26.17 -9.83 7.08
C PHE A 350 -26.64 -9.55 8.52
N SER A 351 -26.98 -8.29 8.83
CA SER A 351 -27.46 -7.83 10.14
C SER A 351 -26.59 -8.32 11.30
N THR A 352 -25.26 -8.22 11.17
CA THR A 352 -24.29 -8.66 12.17
C THR A 352 -23.32 -7.53 12.56
N ASP A 353 -22.93 -7.51 13.83
CA ASP A 353 -21.87 -6.62 14.36
C ASP A 353 -20.52 -7.34 14.51
N SER A 354 -20.36 -8.51 13.90
CA SER A 354 -19.14 -9.30 13.98
C SER A 354 -17.93 -8.57 13.39
N LEU A 355 -16.80 -8.57 14.11
CA LEU A 355 -15.54 -8.03 13.62
C LEU A 355 -14.90 -8.88 12.50
N ILE A 356 -15.27 -10.18 12.46
CA ILE A 356 -14.59 -11.16 11.59
C ILE A 356 -15.47 -11.65 10.43
N PHE A 357 -16.78 -11.51 10.51
CA PHE A 357 -17.70 -12.08 9.51
C PHE A 357 -17.42 -11.63 8.08
N ALA A 358 -17.04 -10.36 7.89
CA ALA A 358 -16.77 -9.80 6.57
C ALA A 358 -15.59 -10.49 5.84
N PHE A 359 -14.73 -11.23 6.52
CA PHE A 359 -13.67 -12.01 5.88
C PHE A 359 -14.23 -13.18 5.04
N SER A 360 -15.44 -13.66 5.33
CA SER A 360 -16.13 -14.64 4.47
C SER A 360 -16.41 -14.09 3.07
N ALA A 361 -16.74 -12.81 2.97
CA ALA A 361 -16.96 -12.16 1.68
C ALA A 361 -15.64 -12.06 0.88
N PHE A 362 -14.50 -11.81 1.52
CA PHE A 362 -13.20 -11.87 0.85
C PHE A 362 -12.89 -13.27 0.34
N SER A 363 -13.17 -14.33 1.12
CA SER A 363 -13.01 -15.72 0.65
C SER A 363 -13.82 -15.98 -0.62
N LEU A 364 -15.08 -15.52 -0.67
CA LEU A 364 -15.93 -15.67 -1.84
C LEU A 364 -15.39 -14.89 -3.05
N ILE A 365 -14.97 -13.64 -2.86
CA ILE A 365 -14.39 -12.81 -3.93
C ILE A 365 -13.14 -13.50 -4.51
N TYR A 366 -12.23 -13.98 -3.66
CA TYR A 366 -11.03 -14.68 -4.14
C TYR A 366 -11.35 -16.03 -4.81
N ALA A 367 -12.41 -16.74 -4.38
CA ALA A 367 -12.87 -17.94 -5.06
C ALA A 367 -13.39 -17.62 -6.49
N ILE A 368 -14.16 -16.54 -6.63
CA ILE A 368 -14.60 -16.06 -7.96
C ILE A 368 -13.39 -15.68 -8.82
N MET A 369 -12.41 -14.95 -8.25
CA MET A 369 -11.18 -14.58 -8.96
C MET A 369 -10.37 -15.81 -9.38
N LEU A 370 -10.31 -16.84 -8.55
CA LEU A 370 -9.65 -18.10 -8.86
C LEU A 370 -10.30 -18.78 -10.10
N VAL A 371 -11.63 -18.82 -10.14
CA VAL A 371 -12.37 -19.39 -11.27
C VAL A 371 -12.14 -18.59 -12.56
N ILE A 372 -12.16 -17.25 -12.48
CA ILE A 372 -11.91 -16.38 -13.65
C ILE A 372 -10.49 -16.62 -14.19
N ASN A 373 -9.47 -16.59 -13.31
CA ASN A 373 -8.08 -16.82 -13.74
C ASN A 373 -7.89 -18.24 -14.32
N PHE A 374 -8.57 -19.24 -13.75
CA PHE A 374 -8.49 -20.60 -14.28
C PHE A 374 -9.11 -20.74 -15.68
N TYR A 375 -10.22 -20.04 -15.93
CA TYR A 375 -10.84 -20.02 -17.23
C TYR A 375 -9.93 -19.35 -18.29
N GLU A 376 -9.36 -18.18 -17.97
CA GLU A 376 -8.41 -17.49 -18.85
C GLU A 376 -7.15 -18.33 -19.11
N TYR A 377 -6.60 -18.99 -18.08
CA TYR A 377 -5.46 -19.88 -18.22
C TYR A 377 -5.75 -21.03 -19.20
N LYS A 378 -6.91 -21.68 -19.10
CA LYS A 378 -7.31 -22.76 -20.01
C LYS A 378 -7.50 -22.27 -21.44
N LYS A 379 -8.07 -21.06 -21.63
CA LYS A 379 -8.27 -20.47 -22.94
C LYS A 379 -6.96 -20.23 -23.67
N VAL A 380 -5.95 -19.67 -22.98
CA VAL A 380 -4.61 -19.45 -23.52
C VAL A 380 -3.94 -20.78 -23.85
N ALA A 381 -3.99 -21.75 -22.94
CA ALA A 381 -3.41 -23.07 -23.16
C ALA A 381 -4.03 -23.81 -24.35
N SER A 382 -5.34 -23.68 -24.59
CA SER A 382 -6.01 -24.27 -25.74
C SER A 382 -5.61 -23.59 -27.06
N GLN A 383 -5.40 -22.27 -27.10
CA GLN A 383 -4.95 -21.54 -28.29
C GLN A 383 -3.54 -21.98 -28.70
N VAL A 384 -2.62 -22.10 -27.75
CA VAL A 384 -1.24 -22.59 -28.01
C VAL A 384 -1.22 -24.05 -28.49
N ALA A 385 -2.16 -24.88 -28.04
CA ALA A 385 -2.27 -26.27 -28.48
C ALA A 385 -2.87 -26.43 -29.89
N TYR A 386 -3.58 -25.41 -30.41
CA TYR A 386 -4.10 -25.40 -31.81
C TYR A 386 -3.08 -24.83 -32.82
N GLU A 387 -2.07 -24.07 -32.35
CA GLU A 387 -1.03 -23.45 -33.20
C GLU A 387 0.22 -24.35 -33.36
N ASN A 388 0.34 -25.42 -32.57
CA ASN A 388 1.37 -26.46 -32.69
C ASN A 388 0.80 -27.75 -33.26
#